data_0681374ef4cff291c0cb2f4400d3ccd0
#
_entry.id   0681374ef4cff291c0cb2f4400d3ccd0
#
_cell.length_a   1.000
_cell.length_b   1.000
_cell.length_c   1.000
_cell.angle_alpha   90.00
_cell.angle_beta   90.00
_cell.angle_gamma   90.00
#
_symmetry.space_group_name_H-M   'P 1'
#
loop_
_entity.id
_entity.type
_entity.pdbx_description
1 polymer ?
#
loop_
_entity_poly.entity_id
_entity_poly.type
_entity_poly.pdbx_seq_one_letter_code
_entity_poly.pdbx_strand_id
1 'polypeptide(L)'
;MRKNNKLKFLKLIIVVIILFFSNSCNNDTLSDDFFLGGEIINPSSNYVNFYYNNIKIDSIRLDSKNKFFKKLENIQPGIYRIEHIPENQYVIIENGDSLWIRVNVEDFKESLTFSGKGSSKNNFLVDISNLNDYENDFLSQIYNQESKIYKKAIDSLMEEKNNIWSLFNKSVNQKRLSQNITKASIKYNYYNKLERYAILRGKDWSAGERKDYFSYRNEVNLNDSELSLFE
;
A
#
# COMPACT_ATOMS: atom_id res chain seq x y z
N MET A 1 25.65 24.37 58.12
CA MET A 1 24.39 24.85 57.49
C MET A 1 24.49 25.21 56.00
N ARG A 2 25.62 25.55 55.41
CA ARG A 2 25.76 25.95 53.98
C ARG A 2 25.62 24.81 52.92
N LYS A 3 25.90 23.56 53.31
CA LYS A 3 25.88 22.41 52.36
C LYS A 3 24.46 21.94 52.01
N ASN A 4 23.50 22.06 52.92
CA ASN A 4 22.08 21.61 52.72
C ASN A 4 21.29 22.56 51.78
N ASN A 5 21.65 23.84 51.73
CA ASN A 5 20.96 24.80 50.86
C ASN A 5 21.37 24.64 49.38
N LYS A 6 22.59 24.26 49.09
CA LYS A 6 23.05 23.99 47.71
C LYS A 6 22.32 22.73 47.14
N LEU A 7 22.12 21.71 47.93
CA LEU A 7 21.44 20.49 47.53
C LEU A 7 19.93 20.71 47.28
N LYS A 8 19.30 21.56 48.07
CA LYS A 8 17.89 21.97 47.87
C LYS A 8 17.74 22.81 46.63
N PHE A 9 18.67 23.74 46.36
CA PHE A 9 18.67 24.57 45.15
C PHE A 9 18.89 23.75 43.90
N LEU A 10 19.79 22.75 43.90
CA LEU A 10 20.03 21.83 42.79
C LEU A 10 18.81 20.97 42.49
N LYS A 11 18.11 20.46 43.52
CA LYS A 11 16.85 19.70 43.37
C LYS A 11 15.74 20.57 42.78
N LEU A 12 15.65 21.83 43.17
CA LEU A 12 14.67 22.77 42.61
C LEU A 12 14.93 23.05 41.12
N ILE A 13 16.20 23.22 40.71
CA ILE A 13 16.59 23.42 39.32
C ILE A 13 16.22 22.18 38.46
N ILE A 14 16.46 20.97 38.96
CA ILE A 14 16.13 19.73 38.26
C ILE A 14 14.60 19.60 38.10
N VAL A 15 13.80 19.94 39.08
CA VAL A 15 12.35 19.93 38.99
C VAL A 15 11.83 20.97 37.99
N VAL A 16 12.43 22.16 37.93
CA VAL A 16 12.07 23.20 36.95
C VAL A 16 12.43 22.76 35.53
N ILE A 17 13.59 22.13 35.35
CA ILE A 17 13.99 21.59 34.03
C ILE A 17 13.04 20.49 33.55
N ILE A 18 12.61 19.58 34.47
CA ILE A 18 11.65 18.51 34.11
C ILE A 18 10.29 19.12 33.71
N LEU A 19 9.83 20.21 34.35
CA LEU A 19 8.59 20.90 34.00
C LEU A 19 8.64 21.60 32.66
N PHE A 20 9.82 22.02 32.19
CA PHE A 20 9.96 22.60 30.84
C PHE A 20 9.94 21.55 29.72
N PHE A 21 10.29 20.29 29.99
CA PHE A 21 10.20 19.21 29.00
C PHE A 21 8.81 18.56 28.89
N SER A 22 7.91 18.80 29.85
CA SER A 22 6.56 18.22 29.82
C SER A 22 5.53 18.99 28.98
N ASN A 23 5.86 20.14 28.42
CA ASN A 23 4.95 20.92 27.56
C ASN A 23 5.17 20.71 26.06
N SER A 24 5.95 19.70 25.66
CA SER A 24 6.05 19.31 24.24
C SER A 24 4.95 18.30 23.86
N CYS A 25 3.71 18.57 24.29
CA CYS A 25 2.56 17.95 23.68
C CYS A 25 2.24 18.82 22.44
N ASN A 26 2.88 18.54 21.33
CA ASN A 26 2.40 19.02 20.06
C ASN A 26 1.01 18.41 19.88
N ASN A 27 -0.04 19.25 19.91
CA ASN A 27 -1.26 18.96 19.23
C ASN A 27 -0.86 18.87 17.75
N ASP A 28 -0.55 17.66 17.28
CA ASP A 28 -0.53 17.37 15.85
C ASP A 28 -1.97 17.64 15.36
N THR A 29 -2.27 18.86 15.03
CA THR A 29 -3.33 19.16 14.08
C THR A 29 -2.93 18.38 12.84
N LEU A 30 -3.65 17.28 12.56
CA LEU A 30 -3.46 16.50 11.35
C LEU A 30 -3.56 17.50 10.20
N SER A 31 -2.42 17.90 9.65
CA SER A 31 -2.44 18.76 8.47
C SER A 31 -3.01 17.92 7.34
N ASP A 32 -3.91 18.47 6.55
CA ASP A 32 -4.42 17.85 5.32
C ASP A 32 -3.35 17.86 4.23
N ASP A 33 -2.14 18.29 4.55
CA ASP A 33 -1.00 18.34 3.68
C ASP A 33 -0.37 16.95 3.53
N PHE A 34 -0.04 16.61 2.31
CA PHE A 34 0.72 15.42 1.96
C PHE A 34 2.06 15.81 1.34
N PHE A 35 3.13 15.18 1.80
CA PHE A 35 4.45 15.39 1.25
C PHE A 35 4.88 14.17 0.43
N LEU A 36 5.20 14.41 -0.84
CA LEU A 36 5.71 13.41 -1.76
C LEU A 36 7.10 13.80 -2.23
N GLY A 37 8.07 12.94 -2.00
CA GLY A 37 9.43 13.13 -2.47
C GLY A 37 10.08 11.81 -2.86
N GLY A 38 11.30 11.90 -3.40
CA GLY A 38 12.02 10.68 -3.75
C GLY A 38 13.26 10.88 -4.58
N GLU A 39 13.84 9.74 -4.93
CA GLU A 39 14.99 9.62 -5.81
C GLU A 39 14.71 8.52 -6.85
N ILE A 40 14.85 8.88 -8.12
CA ILE A 40 14.71 7.93 -9.24
C ILE A 40 16.11 7.63 -9.79
N ILE A 41 16.53 6.37 -9.67
CA ILE A 41 17.80 5.89 -10.21
C ILE A 41 17.55 5.48 -11.66
N ASN A 42 18.45 5.84 -12.58
CA ASN A 42 18.33 5.60 -14.02
C ASN A 42 16.99 6.10 -14.60
N PRO A 43 16.63 7.39 -14.41
CA PRO A 43 15.32 7.89 -14.81
C PRO A 43 15.16 7.87 -16.34
N SER A 44 14.00 7.41 -16.80
CA SER A 44 13.59 7.39 -18.20
C SER A 44 12.93 8.69 -18.66
N SER A 45 12.57 9.56 -17.71
CA SER A 45 11.98 10.88 -17.95
C SER A 45 12.41 11.88 -16.88
N ASN A 46 12.12 13.17 -17.10
CA ASN A 46 12.44 14.23 -16.14
C ASN A 46 11.28 14.50 -15.17
N TYR A 47 10.24 13.69 -15.15
CA TYR A 47 9.04 13.96 -14.37
C TYR A 47 8.51 12.72 -13.66
N VAL A 48 7.95 12.95 -12.46
CA VAL A 48 7.08 12.02 -11.75
C VAL A 48 5.67 12.59 -11.81
N ASN A 49 4.73 11.83 -12.37
CA ASN A 49 3.34 12.23 -12.49
C ASN A 49 2.53 11.65 -11.33
N PHE A 50 1.58 12.43 -10.85
CA PHE A 50 0.71 12.05 -9.74
C PHE A 50 -0.75 12.13 -10.17
N TYR A 51 -1.51 11.04 -9.93
CA TYR A 51 -2.89 10.90 -10.42
C TYR A 51 -3.84 10.50 -9.29
N TYR A 52 -5.07 10.97 -9.41
CA TYR A 52 -6.23 10.51 -8.64
C TYR A 52 -7.39 10.24 -9.60
N ASN A 53 -8.04 9.09 -9.49
CA ASN A 53 -9.13 8.67 -10.39
C ASN A 53 -8.77 8.87 -11.89
N ASN A 54 -7.59 8.44 -12.28
CA ASN A 54 -7.01 8.62 -13.63
C ASN A 54 -6.86 10.08 -14.12
N ILE A 55 -7.14 11.06 -13.27
CA ILE A 55 -6.91 12.47 -13.55
C ILE A 55 -5.52 12.84 -13.04
N LYS A 56 -4.70 13.42 -13.92
CA LYS A 56 -3.39 13.94 -13.50
C LYS A 56 -3.58 15.16 -12.59
N ILE A 57 -3.10 15.04 -11.35
CA ILE A 57 -3.14 16.11 -10.37
C ILE A 57 -1.90 17.01 -10.50
N ASP A 58 -0.72 16.37 -10.66
CA ASP A 58 0.55 17.10 -10.73
C ASP A 58 1.57 16.35 -11.59
N SER A 59 2.61 17.11 -11.99
CA SER A 59 3.78 16.60 -12.70
C SER A 59 5.01 17.23 -12.08
N ILE A 60 5.74 16.47 -11.27
CA ILE A 60 6.83 16.94 -10.44
C ILE A 60 8.14 16.70 -11.17
N ARG A 61 8.90 17.78 -11.41
CA ARG A 61 10.17 17.69 -12.13
C ARG A 61 11.27 17.15 -11.24
N LEU A 62 12.13 16.27 -11.80
CA LEU A 62 13.35 15.83 -11.17
C LEU A 62 14.41 16.96 -11.19
N ASP A 63 15.19 17.05 -10.12
CA ASP A 63 16.37 17.93 -10.06
C ASP A 63 17.60 17.28 -10.76
N SER A 64 18.72 17.97 -10.73
CA SER A 64 19.99 17.49 -11.33
C SER A 64 20.57 16.24 -10.65
N LYS A 65 20.01 15.83 -9.51
CA LYS A 65 20.38 14.61 -8.77
C LYS A 65 19.29 13.53 -8.86
N ASN A 66 18.37 13.68 -9.81
CA ASN A 66 17.22 12.79 -10.02
C ASN A 66 16.28 12.69 -8.79
N LYS A 67 16.24 13.75 -7.98
CA LYS A 67 15.36 13.86 -6.81
C LYS A 67 14.19 14.78 -7.11
N PHE A 68 13.09 14.53 -6.42
CA PHE A 68 11.91 15.38 -6.46
C PHE A 68 11.33 15.55 -5.06
N PHE A 69 10.60 16.64 -4.88
CA PHE A 69 9.87 16.90 -3.65
C PHE A 69 8.71 17.85 -3.94
N LYS A 70 7.56 17.54 -3.40
CA LYS A 70 6.35 18.36 -3.52
C LYS A 70 5.51 18.27 -2.26
N LYS A 71 5.04 19.40 -1.78
CA LYS A 71 3.92 19.51 -0.87
C LYS A 71 2.63 19.53 -1.72
N LEU A 72 1.73 18.61 -1.46
CA LEU A 72 0.41 18.53 -2.11
C LEU A 72 -0.64 18.89 -1.06
N GLU A 73 -1.41 19.93 -1.36
CA GLU A 73 -2.40 20.48 -0.43
C GLU A 73 -3.80 19.96 -0.79
N ASN A 74 -4.68 19.86 0.21
CA ASN A 74 -6.07 19.43 0.05
C ASN A 74 -6.22 18.03 -0.58
N ILE A 75 -5.28 17.13 -0.26
CA ILE A 75 -5.31 15.74 -0.73
C ILE A 75 -6.31 14.94 0.11
N GLN A 76 -7.31 14.35 -0.55
CA GLN A 76 -8.26 13.47 0.12
C GLN A 76 -7.63 12.09 0.38
N PRO A 77 -7.94 11.44 1.52
CA PRO A 77 -7.53 10.06 1.73
C PRO A 77 -8.06 9.12 0.64
N GLY A 78 -7.20 8.24 0.11
CA GLY A 78 -7.60 7.36 -0.98
C GLY A 78 -6.44 6.64 -1.65
N ILE A 79 -6.74 6.07 -2.82
CA ILE A 79 -5.76 5.43 -3.70
C ILE A 79 -5.31 6.43 -4.75
N TYR A 80 -4.01 6.56 -4.89
CA TYR A 80 -3.36 7.43 -5.88
C TYR A 80 -2.44 6.60 -6.75
N ARG A 81 -2.11 7.10 -7.94
CA ARG A 81 -1.12 6.49 -8.83
C ARG A 81 0.06 7.43 -9.02
N ILE A 82 1.24 6.93 -8.71
CA ILE A 82 2.52 7.58 -9.01
C ILE A 82 3.07 6.92 -10.26
N GLU A 83 3.47 7.73 -11.22
CA GLU A 83 3.96 7.26 -12.52
C GLU A 83 5.30 7.92 -12.84
N HIS A 84 6.27 7.09 -13.21
CA HIS A 84 7.49 7.49 -13.90
C HIS A 84 7.62 6.60 -15.12
N ILE A 85 7.25 7.15 -16.29
CA ILE A 85 7.06 6.38 -17.53
C ILE A 85 8.27 5.49 -17.83
N PRO A 86 8.08 4.19 -18.19
CA PRO A 86 6.78 3.53 -18.44
C PRO A 86 6.11 2.96 -17.17
N GLU A 87 6.74 3.04 -16.03
CA GLU A 87 6.37 2.38 -14.79
C GLU A 87 5.37 3.21 -13.97
N ASN A 88 4.56 2.53 -13.18
CA ASN A 88 3.66 3.17 -12.24
C ASN A 88 3.40 2.30 -11.00
N GLN A 89 2.98 2.95 -9.91
CA GLN A 89 2.64 2.31 -8.64
C GLN A 89 1.44 2.97 -8.01
N TYR A 90 0.49 2.16 -7.57
CA TYR A 90 -0.61 2.63 -6.73
C TYR A 90 -0.14 2.75 -5.28
N VAL A 91 -0.57 3.83 -4.63
CA VAL A 91 -0.25 4.14 -3.24
C VAL A 91 -1.50 4.51 -2.47
N ILE A 92 -1.56 4.14 -1.20
CA ILE A 92 -2.60 4.59 -0.26
C ILE A 92 -2.08 5.82 0.47
N ILE A 93 -2.83 6.91 0.38
CA ILE A 93 -2.54 8.16 1.08
C ILE A 93 -3.63 8.41 2.11
N GLU A 94 -3.22 8.79 3.30
CA GLU A 94 -4.08 9.19 4.40
C GLU A 94 -3.58 10.48 5.02
N ASN A 95 -4.48 11.22 5.70
CA ASN A 95 -4.14 12.50 6.33
C ASN A 95 -2.89 12.40 7.20
N GLY A 96 -1.95 13.29 6.94
CA GLY A 96 -0.68 13.38 7.65
C GLY A 96 0.39 12.39 7.18
N ASP A 97 0.19 11.69 6.05
CA ASP A 97 1.25 10.89 5.44
C ASP A 97 2.34 11.78 4.83
N SER A 98 3.53 11.20 4.74
CA SER A 98 4.68 11.82 4.10
C SER A 98 5.54 10.70 3.51
N LEU A 99 5.52 10.56 2.18
CA LEU A 99 6.17 9.45 1.50
C LEU A 99 7.44 9.92 0.78
N TRP A 100 8.49 9.18 1.00
CA TRP A 100 9.73 9.27 0.24
C TRP A 100 9.95 7.96 -0.52
N ILE A 101 10.08 8.08 -1.85
CA ILE A 101 10.23 6.95 -2.78
C ILE A 101 11.69 6.82 -3.19
N ARG A 102 12.18 5.60 -3.23
CA ARG A 102 13.44 5.26 -3.88
C ARG A 102 13.21 4.08 -4.83
N VAL A 103 13.58 4.26 -6.08
CA VAL A 103 13.39 3.24 -7.12
C VAL A 103 14.46 3.34 -8.20
N ASN A 104 14.88 2.19 -8.73
CA ASN A 104 15.67 2.08 -9.96
C ASN A 104 14.75 1.67 -11.10
N VAL A 105 14.68 2.48 -12.16
CA VAL A 105 13.75 2.22 -13.29
C VAL A 105 14.10 0.93 -14.04
N GLU A 106 15.37 0.54 -14.10
CA GLU A 106 15.82 -0.69 -14.74
C GLU A 106 15.39 -1.96 -13.97
N ASP A 107 15.06 -1.80 -12.69
CA ASP A 107 14.65 -2.88 -11.78
C ASP A 107 13.52 -2.38 -10.87
N PHE A 108 12.45 -1.85 -11.51
CA PHE A 108 11.42 -1.07 -10.84
C PHE A 108 10.75 -1.84 -9.69
N LYS A 109 10.24 -3.03 -9.97
CA LYS A 109 9.43 -3.78 -9.01
C LYS A 109 10.21 -4.22 -7.77
N GLU A 110 11.46 -4.64 -7.94
CA GLU A 110 12.29 -5.18 -6.87
C GLU A 110 12.99 -4.09 -6.07
N SER A 111 13.23 -2.92 -6.69
CA SER A 111 13.93 -1.81 -6.07
C SER A 111 13.01 -0.77 -5.42
N LEU A 112 11.70 -0.78 -5.73
CA LEU A 112 10.77 0.21 -5.23
C LEU A 112 10.58 0.09 -3.73
N THR A 113 10.92 1.15 -3.02
CA THR A 113 10.75 1.24 -1.56
C THR A 113 10.20 2.60 -1.16
N PHE A 114 9.39 2.59 -0.10
CA PHE A 114 8.86 3.78 0.53
C PHE A 114 9.46 3.96 1.92
N SER A 115 9.73 5.20 2.32
CA SER A 115 10.06 5.60 3.67
C SER A 115 9.21 6.80 4.11
N GLY A 116 9.26 7.14 5.40
CA GLY A 116 8.43 8.19 5.97
C GLY A 116 7.09 7.68 6.52
N LYS A 117 6.22 8.61 6.91
CA LYS A 117 4.93 8.31 7.51
C LYS A 117 3.97 7.78 6.44
N GLY A 118 3.38 6.62 6.66
CA GLY A 118 2.56 5.91 5.67
C GLY A 118 3.33 4.91 4.79
N SER A 119 4.66 4.79 4.96
CA SER A 119 5.48 3.88 4.17
C SER A 119 5.14 2.41 4.38
N SER A 120 4.86 1.98 5.62
CA SER A 120 4.63 0.57 5.93
C SER A 120 3.48 -0.04 5.11
N LYS A 121 2.34 0.67 5.00
CA LYS A 121 1.19 0.21 4.20
C LYS A 121 1.50 0.16 2.70
N ASN A 122 2.31 1.11 2.21
CA ASN A 122 2.67 1.18 0.80
C ASN A 122 3.74 0.16 0.42
N ASN A 123 4.73 -0.11 1.29
CA ASN A 123 5.65 -1.22 1.10
C ASN A 123 4.91 -2.56 1.10
N PHE A 124 3.95 -2.74 2.01
CA PHE A 124 3.12 -3.94 2.01
C PHE A 124 2.32 -4.12 0.72
N LEU A 125 1.81 -3.03 0.10
CA LEU A 125 1.16 -3.11 -1.22
C LEU A 125 2.14 -3.55 -2.32
N VAL A 126 3.39 -3.08 -2.28
CA VAL A 126 4.44 -3.53 -3.21
C VAL A 126 4.71 -5.01 -3.03
N ASP A 127 4.87 -5.47 -1.78
CA ASP A 127 5.10 -6.89 -1.47
C ASP A 127 3.95 -7.77 -1.98
N ILE A 128 2.69 -7.36 -1.77
CA ILE A 128 1.51 -8.08 -2.28
C ILE A 128 1.45 -8.04 -3.81
N SER A 129 1.86 -6.94 -4.46
CA SER A 129 1.92 -6.85 -5.93
C SER A 129 2.95 -7.83 -6.50
N ASN A 130 4.15 -7.87 -5.93
CA ASN A 130 5.21 -8.79 -6.34
C ASN A 130 4.80 -10.25 -6.11
N LEU A 131 4.14 -10.54 -4.98
CA LEU A 131 3.58 -11.87 -4.72
C LEU A 131 2.51 -12.25 -5.76
N ASN A 132 1.65 -11.31 -6.17
CA ASN A 132 0.66 -11.55 -7.22
C ASN A 132 1.29 -11.93 -8.56
N ASP A 133 2.40 -11.30 -8.94
CA ASP A 133 3.11 -11.63 -10.17
C ASP A 133 3.69 -13.05 -10.11
N TYR A 134 4.35 -13.39 -9.01
CA TYR A 134 4.85 -14.76 -8.77
C TYR A 134 3.73 -15.81 -8.82
N GLU A 135 2.60 -15.53 -8.19
CA GLU A 135 1.42 -16.42 -8.23
C GLU A 135 0.86 -16.56 -9.66
N ASN A 136 0.83 -15.48 -10.45
CA ASN A 136 0.39 -15.53 -11.84
C ASN A 136 1.29 -16.42 -12.69
N ASP A 137 2.60 -16.35 -12.48
CA ASP A 137 3.57 -17.21 -13.17
C ASP A 137 3.37 -18.69 -12.80
N PHE A 138 3.20 -18.99 -11.51
CA PHE A 138 2.88 -20.33 -11.04
C PHE A 138 1.55 -20.84 -11.63
N LEU A 139 0.48 -20.06 -11.55
CA LEU A 139 -0.83 -20.43 -12.06
C LEU A 139 -0.84 -20.62 -13.57
N SER A 140 0.00 -19.89 -14.32
CA SER A 140 0.13 -20.05 -15.77
C SER A 140 0.56 -21.46 -16.17
N GLN A 141 1.34 -22.13 -15.34
CA GLN A 141 1.84 -23.48 -15.59
C GLN A 141 0.77 -24.55 -15.38
N ILE A 142 -0.32 -24.24 -14.69
CA ILE A 142 -1.39 -25.17 -14.34
C ILE A 142 -2.77 -24.81 -14.95
N TYR A 143 -2.83 -23.89 -15.92
CA TYR A 143 -4.09 -23.49 -16.56
C TYR A 143 -4.82 -24.62 -17.27
N ASN A 144 -4.10 -25.64 -17.73
CA ASN A 144 -4.65 -26.81 -18.40
C ASN A 144 -5.09 -27.92 -17.43
N GLN A 145 -4.91 -27.75 -16.13
CA GLN A 145 -5.39 -28.70 -15.13
C GLN A 145 -6.92 -28.60 -14.96
N GLU A 146 -7.49 -29.65 -14.34
CA GLU A 146 -8.90 -29.66 -13.98
C GLU A 146 -9.27 -28.49 -13.05
N SER A 147 -10.50 -27.98 -13.19
CA SER A 147 -11.01 -26.85 -12.41
C SER A 147 -10.88 -27.01 -10.89
N LYS A 148 -11.07 -28.24 -10.40
CA LYS A 148 -10.92 -28.57 -8.98
C LYS A 148 -9.49 -28.43 -8.49
N ILE A 149 -8.51 -28.85 -9.30
CA ILE A 149 -7.08 -28.73 -8.97
C ILE A 149 -6.69 -27.26 -8.99
N TYR A 150 -7.07 -26.55 -10.04
CA TYR A 150 -6.77 -25.12 -10.19
C TYR A 150 -7.39 -24.29 -9.06
N LYS A 151 -8.67 -24.53 -8.75
CA LYS A 151 -9.35 -23.82 -7.64
C LYS A 151 -8.66 -24.09 -6.30
N LYS A 152 -8.28 -25.34 -6.00
CA LYS A 152 -7.55 -25.66 -4.78
C LYS A 152 -6.23 -24.90 -4.66
N ALA A 153 -5.50 -24.75 -5.76
CA ALA A 153 -4.26 -23.97 -5.77
C ALA A 153 -4.52 -22.50 -5.43
N ILE A 154 -5.52 -21.87 -6.07
CA ILE A 154 -5.90 -20.48 -5.79
C ILE A 154 -6.38 -20.31 -4.33
N ASP A 155 -7.19 -21.24 -3.82
CA ASP A 155 -7.68 -21.20 -2.44
C ASP A 155 -6.50 -21.21 -1.44
N SER A 156 -5.48 -22.05 -1.69
CA SER A 156 -4.26 -22.09 -0.86
C SER A 156 -3.46 -20.78 -0.92
N LEU A 157 -3.30 -20.18 -2.10
CA LEU A 157 -2.64 -18.88 -2.28
C LEU A 157 -3.39 -17.76 -1.57
N MET A 158 -4.74 -17.80 -1.60
CA MET A 158 -5.57 -16.84 -0.89
C MET A 158 -5.42 -16.96 0.63
N GLU A 159 -5.38 -18.20 1.16
CA GLU A 159 -5.17 -18.47 2.58
C GLU A 159 -3.81 -17.94 3.05
N GLU A 160 -2.75 -18.23 2.29
CA GLU A 160 -1.40 -17.73 2.58
C GLU A 160 -1.37 -16.20 2.62
N LYS A 161 -1.97 -15.54 1.63
CA LYS A 161 -2.02 -14.09 1.55
C LYS A 161 -2.82 -13.46 2.69
N ASN A 162 -3.91 -14.08 3.11
CA ASN A 162 -4.67 -13.65 4.29
C ASN A 162 -3.87 -13.80 5.58
N ASN A 163 -3.04 -14.83 5.70
CA ASN A 163 -2.14 -15.02 6.84
C ASN A 163 -1.06 -13.93 6.88
N ILE A 164 -0.42 -13.63 5.74
CA ILE A 164 0.56 -12.55 5.60
C ILE A 164 -0.07 -11.20 5.99
N TRP A 165 -1.27 -10.88 5.47
CA TRP A 165 -1.99 -9.68 5.81
C TRP A 165 -2.36 -9.60 7.29
N SER A 166 -2.82 -10.70 7.89
CA SER A 166 -3.16 -10.75 9.31
C SER A 166 -1.96 -10.47 10.21
N LEU A 167 -0.78 -11.03 9.88
CA LEU A 167 0.46 -10.77 10.61
C LEU A 167 0.89 -9.30 10.48
N PHE A 168 0.86 -8.76 9.26
CA PHE A 168 1.16 -7.36 9.02
C PHE A 168 0.22 -6.43 9.79
N ASN A 169 -1.09 -6.66 9.72
CA ASN A 169 -2.09 -5.83 10.39
C ASN A 169 -1.97 -5.85 11.93
N LYS A 170 -1.44 -6.94 12.50
CA LYS A 170 -1.12 -7.03 13.94
C LYS A 170 0.15 -6.28 14.31
N SER A 171 1.13 -6.21 13.41
CA SER A 171 2.42 -5.59 13.65
C SER A 171 2.42 -4.07 13.47
N VAL A 172 1.47 -3.53 12.70
CA VAL A 172 1.37 -2.11 12.35
C VAL A 172 -0.02 -1.59 12.70
N ASN A 173 -0.08 -0.49 13.44
CA ASN A 173 -1.35 0.18 13.72
C ASN A 173 -1.84 0.94 12.47
N GLN A 174 -2.57 0.24 11.61
CA GLN A 174 -3.12 0.81 10.39
C GLN A 174 -4.47 1.50 10.64
N LYS A 175 -4.73 2.57 9.89
CA LYS A 175 -6.06 3.17 9.85
C LYS A 175 -7.05 2.29 9.08
N ARG A 176 -8.33 2.46 9.37
CA ARG A 176 -9.41 1.66 8.77
C ARG A 176 -9.41 1.70 7.24
N LEU A 177 -9.13 2.86 6.63
CA LEU A 177 -9.11 3.01 5.18
C LEU A 177 -8.06 2.09 4.54
N SER A 178 -6.80 2.14 4.99
CA SER A 178 -5.75 1.28 4.46
C SER A 178 -6.01 -0.20 4.71
N GLN A 179 -6.61 -0.57 5.85
CA GLN A 179 -7.03 -1.95 6.10
C GLN A 179 -8.06 -2.43 5.07
N ASN A 180 -9.10 -1.62 4.82
CA ASN A 180 -10.17 -1.94 3.89
C ASN A 180 -9.63 -2.06 2.46
N ILE A 181 -8.85 -1.09 2.00
CA ILE A 181 -8.24 -1.10 0.67
C ILE A 181 -7.38 -2.35 0.46
N THR A 182 -6.49 -2.65 1.40
CA THR A 182 -5.60 -3.80 1.29
C THR A 182 -6.38 -5.12 1.26
N LYS A 183 -7.36 -5.26 2.15
CA LYS A 183 -8.22 -6.46 2.22
C LYS A 183 -9.04 -6.64 0.95
N ALA A 184 -9.62 -5.56 0.42
CA ALA A 184 -10.35 -5.58 -0.83
C ALA A 184 -9.42 -5.94 -2.01
N SER A 185 -8.22 -5.38 -2.09
CA SER A 185 -7.23 -5.72 -3.12
C SER A 185 -6.92 -7.22 -3.13
N ILE A 186 -6.68 -7.84 -1.96
CA ILE A 186 -6.43 -9.28 -1.83
C ILE A 186 -7.65 -10.09 -2.30
N LYS A 187 -8.84 -9.72 -1.84
CA LYS A 187 -10.11 -10.41 -2.15
C LYS A 187 -10.43 -10.37 -3.65
N TYR A 188 -10.35 -9.19 -4.27
CA TYR A 188 -10.69 -9.04 -5.68
C TYR A 188 -9.62 -9.60 -6.61
N ASN A 189 -8.35 -9.62 -6.20
CA ASN A 189 -7.30 -10.35 -6.91
C ASN A 189 -7.57 -11.86 -6.96
N TYR A 190 -8.07 -12.44 -5.86
CA TYR A 190 -8.51 -13.84 -5.81
C TYR A 190 -9.64 -14.11 -6.82
N TYR A 191 -10.68 -13.27 -6.84
CA TYR A 191 -11.78 -13.43 -7.80
C TYR A 191 -11.31 -13.25 -9.26
N ASN A 192 -10.42 -12.30 -9.51
CA ASN A 192 -9.84 -12.10 -10.84
C ASN A 192 -9.13 -13.37 -11.35
N LYS A 193 -8.34 -14.02 -10.50
CA LYS A 193 -7.66 -15.28 -10.86
C LYS A 193 -8.66 -16.40 -11.20
N LEU A 194 -9.75 -16.53 -10.46
CA LEU A 194 -10.80 -17.50 -10.75
C LEU A 194 -11.48 -17.19 -12.09
N GLU A 195 -11.86 -15.94 -12.34
CA GLU A 195 -12.49 -15.54 -13.61
C GLU A 195 -11.53 -15.72 -14.79
N ARG A 196 -10.26 -15.37 -14.63
CA ARG A 196 -9.24 -15.54 -15.67
C ARG A 196 -9.11 -17.01 -16.10
N TYR A 197 -9.05 -17.95 -15.16
CA TYR A 197 -9.06 -19.37 -15.49
C TYR A 197 -10.33 -19.77 -16.23
N ALA A 198 -11.49 -19.33 -15.77
CA ALA A 198 -12.77 -19.64 -16.41
C ALA A 198 -12.84 -19.15 -17.85
N ILE A 199 -12.30 -17.97 -18.14
CA ILE A 199 -12.22 -17.39 -19.48
C ILE A 199 -11.26 -18.22 -20.36
N LEU A 200 -10.08 -18.56 -19.85
CA LEU A 200 -9.05 -19.29 -20.60
C LEU A 200 -9.49 -20.73 -20.91
N ARG A 201 -10.22 -21.37 -20.00
CA ARG A 201 -10.79 -22.69 -20.23
C ARG A 201 -11.93 -22.70 -21.27
N GLY A 202 -12.55 -21.57 -21.50
CA GLY A 202 -13.62 -21.44 -22.50
C GLY A 202 -14.94 -22.10 -22.08
N LYS A 203 -15.58 -22.85 -23.00
CA LYS A 203 -16.94 -23.38 -22.83
C LYS A 203 -17.03 -24.83 -22.32
N ASP A 204 -15.93 -25.51 -22.14
CA ASP A 204 -15.85 -26.94 -21.80
C ASP A 204 -16.10 -27.20 -20.31
N TRP A 205 -17.32 -26.89 -19.85
CA TRP A 205 -17.76 -27.08 -18.48
C TRP A 205 -18.94 -28.02 -18.42
N SER A 206 -18.85 -29.10 -17.68
CA SER A 206 -20.04 -29.86 -17.30
C SER A 206 -20.95 -29.03 -16.38
N ALA A 207 -22.25 -29.35 -16.32
CA ALA A 207 -23.20 -28.61 -15.50
C ALA A 207 -22.88 -28.65 -14.00
N GLY A 208 -22.43 -29.81 -13.48
CA GLY A 208 -22.01 -29.96 -12.09
C GLY A 208 -20.73 -29.15 -11.79
N GLU A 209 -19.71 -29.29 -12.62
CA GLU A 209 -18.46 -28.61 -12.49
C GLU A 209 -18.62 -27.07 -12.54
N ARG A 210 -19.47 -26.58 -13.44
CA ARG A 210 -19.83 -25.16 -13.53
C ARG A 210 -20.43 -24.64 -12.22
N LYS A 211 -21.41 -25.39 -11.66
CA LYS A 211 -22.05 -24.99 -10.40
C LYS A 211 -21.06 -24.89 -9.26
N ASP A 212 -20.19 -25.88 -9.13
CA ASP A 212 -19.21 -25.94 -8.03
C ASP A 212 -18.14 -24.88 -8.18
N TYR A 213 -17.57 -24.72 -9.38
CA TYR A 213 -16.51 -23.77 -9.63
C TYR A 213 -16.97 -22.32 -9.43
N PHE A 214 -18.10 -21.93 -9.97
CA PHE A 214 -18.61 -20.55 -9.93
C PHE A 214 -19.37 -20.19 -8.64
N SER A 215 -19.39 -21.07 -7.64
CA SER A 215 -20.07 -20.81 -6.36
C SER A 215 -19.59 -19.53 -5.67
N TYR A 216 -18.33 -19.16 -5.82
CA TYR A 216 -17.74 -17.92 -5.27
C TYR A 216 -18.44 -16.64 -5.75
N ARG A 217 -19.09 -16.66 -6.93
CA ARG A 217 -19.82 -15.50 -7.46
C ARG A 217 -20.99 -15.07 -6.57
N ASN A 218 -21.52 -15.99 -5.77
CA ASN A 218 -22.56 -15.67 -4.79
C ASN A 218 -22.04 -14.83 -3.62
N GLU A 219 -20.73 -14.81 -3.42
CA GLU A 219 -20.06 -14.04 -2.36
C GLU A 219 -19.60 -12.65 -2.86
N VAL A 220 -19.68 -12.42 -4.19
CA VAL A 220 -19.25 -11.15 -4.80
C VAL A 220 -20.38 -10.13 -4.64
N ASN A 221 -20.12 -9.09 -3.87
CA ASN A 221 -21.02 -7.95 -3.74
C ASN A 221 -20.54 -6.81 -4.63
N LEU A 222 -21.14 -6.63 -5.80
CA LEU A 222 -20.80 -5.54 -6.72
C LEU A 222 -21.23 -4.15 -6.22
N ASN A 223 -22.08 -4.10 -5.19
CA ASN A 223 -22.49 -2.86 -4.54
C ASN A 223 -21.66 -2.57 -3.27
N ASP A 224 -20.53 -3.25 -3.11
CA ASP A 224 -19.64 -3.01 -2.00
C ASP A 224 -19.03 -1.61 -2.13
N SER A 225 -19.28 -0.75 -1.13
CA SER A 225 -18.74 0.61 -1.10
C SER A 225 -17.19 0.65 -1.09
N GLU A 226 -16.56 -0.47 -0.74
CA GLU A 226 -15.10 -0.60 -0.83
C GLU A 226 -14.62 -0.66 -2.29
N LEU A 227 -15.47 -1.09 -3.24
CA LEU A 227 -15.13 -1.09 -4.67
C LEU A 227 -14.97 0.33 -5.24
N SER A 228 -15.74 1.29 -4.76
CA SER A 228 -15.63 2.69 -5.20
C SER A 228 -14.28 3.34 -4.84
N LEU A 229 -13.49 2.68 -3.98
CA LEU A 229 -12.14 3.13 -3.66
C LEU A 229 -11.11 2.82 -4.76
N PHE A 230 -11.48 1.97 -5.74
CA PHE A 230 -10.61 1.51 -6.84
C PHE A 230 -11.01 2.10 -8.20
N GLU A 231 -11.95 3.01 -8.24
CA GLU A 231 -12.31 3.79 -9.44
C GLU A 231 -11.30 4.95 -9.68
#